data_9c5642043b327ff161b6d183d1f7eea0
#
_entry.id   9c5642043b327ff161b6d183d1f7eea0
#
_cell.length_a   1.000
_cell.length_b   1.000
_cell.length_c   1.000
_cell.angle_alpha   90.00
_cell.angle_beta   90.00
_cell.angle_gamma   90.00
#
_symmetry.space_group_name_H-M   'P 1'
#
loop_
_entity.id
_entity.type
_entity.pdbx_description
1 polymer ?
#
loop_
_entity_poly.entity_id
_entity_poly.type
_entity_poly.pdbx_seq_one_letter_code
_entity_poly.pdbx_strand_id
1 'polypeptide(L)'
;MKIHTCIVFQLVLLFGLSANAKAQKTYSSKWASGQLERRTKVGVWEYYGITASKEKVLVQRYDHSANTLIFFRPVSETAYNTEVSAGQWNRRPVDRPPLFIGGDAALAAYTTQLQYPSQAQERNIQGQVMIGFIIDAEGKTSGHRVLRSIGGGCDQEALRVAKTIPNEWIPALLGTQPVPVEYELTLTFRLAQP
;
A
#
# COMPACT_ATOMS: atom_id res chain seq x y z
N MET A 1 -55.14 41.04 -41.12
CA MET A 1 -53.73 41.18 -40.67
C MET A 1 -53.34 39.86 -40.08
N LYS A 2 -52.73 38.99 -40.88
CA LYS A 2 -52.31 37.61 -40.46
C LYS A 2 -50.82 37.61 -40.18
N ILE A 3 -50.47 37.35 -38.94
CA ILE A 3 -49.08 37.22 -38.48
C ILE A 3 -48.63 35.77 -38.70
N HIS A 4 -47.67 35.58 -39.60
CA HIS A 4 -47.05 34.27 -39.83
C HIS A 4 -45.90 34.07 -38.80
N THR A 5 -46.15 33.15 -37.90
CA THR A 5 -45.12 32.70 -36.96
C THR A 5 -44.16 31.68 -37.64
N CYS A 6 -42.95 32.11 -37.90
CA CYS A 6 -41.92 31.28 -38.49
C CYS A 6 -41.34 30.41 -37.38
N ILE A 7 -41.59 29.10 -37.40
CA ILE A 7 -40.98 28.12 -36.49
C ILE A 7 -39.66 27.72 -37.10
N VAL A 8 -38.56 28.18 -36.48
CA VAL A 8 -37.21 27.74 -36.78
C VAL A 8 -36.98 26.40 -36.07
N PHE A 9 -36.98 25.33 -36.86
CA PHE A 9 -36.54 24.02 -36.38
C PHE A 9 -34.99 24.04 -36.21
N GLN A 10 -34.54 24.16 -34.97
CA GLN A 10 -33.14 23.97 -34.64
C GLN A 10 -32.85 22.47 -34.61
N LEU A 11 -32.20 21.97 -35.64
CA LEU A 11 -31.70 20.61 -35.74
C LEU A 11 -30.50 20.50 -34.80
N VAL A 12 -30.70 20.00 -33.58
CA VAL A 12 -29.61 19.62 -32.67
C VAL A 12 -29.00 18.33 -33.21
N LEU A 13 -27.87 18.48 -33.92
CA LEU A 13 -26.98 17.36 -34.26
C LEU A 13 -26.36 16.80 -32.95
N LEU A 14 -26.99 15.77 -32.41
CA LEU A 14 -26.39 14.91 -31.42
C LEU A 14 -25.23 14.15 -32.08
N PHE A 15 -24.05 14.74 -32.03
CA PHE A 15 -22.83 13.97 -32.25
C PHE A 15 -22.74 12.92 -31.14
N GLY A 16 -23.13 11.71 -31.47
CA GLY A 16 -22.90 10.54 -30.63
C GLY A 16 -21.40 10.33 -30.44
N LEU A 17 -20.88 10.87 -29.36
CA LEU A 17 -19.65 10.35 -28.79
C LEU A 17 -19.96 8.91 -28.34
N SER A 18 -19.70 7.94 -29.23
CA SER A 18 -19.53 6.56 -28.81
C SER A 18 -18.22 6.50 -28.01
N ALA A 19 -18.27 6.98 -26.76
CA ALA A 19 -17.28 6.59 -25.79
C ALA A 19 -17.38 5.06 -25.71
N ASN A 20 -16.35 4.36 -26.15
CA ASN A 20 -16.12 2.97 -25.82
C ASN A 20 -16.04 2.91 -24.28
N ALA A 21 -17.19 2.84 -23.65
CA ALA A 21 -17.29 2.63 -22.19
C ALA A 21 -16.72 1.24 -21.93
N LYS A 22 -15.41 1.20 -21.66
CA LYS A 22 -14.75 -0.04 -21.23
C LYS A 22 -15.48 -0.53 -20.00
N ALA A 23 -15.94 -1.78 -20.04
CA ALA A 23 -16.70 -2.36 -18.95
C ALA A 23 -15.89 -2.29 -17.65
N GLN A 24 -16.27 -1.36 -16.78
CA GLN A 24 -15.73 -1.23 -15.43
C GLN A 24 -16.53 -2.15 -14.51
N LYS A 25 -15.83 -2.92 -13.70
CA LYS A 25 -16.42 -3.80 -12.70
C LYS A 25 -16.16 -3.23 -11.30
N THR A 26 -17.20 -3.03 -10.53
CA THR A 26 -17.07 -2.69 -9.11
C THR A 26 -16.48 -3.89 -8.35
N TYR A 27 -15.44 -3.62 -7.58
CA TYR A 27 -14.84 -4.55 -6.64
C TYR A 27 -15.16 -4.12 -5.22
N SER A 28 -15.53 -5.08 -4.38
CA SER A 28 -15.71 -4.86 -2.94
C SER A 28 -15.29 -6.09 -2.16
N SER A 29 -14.54 -5.88 -1.09
CA SER A 29 -14.10 -6.89 -0.15
C SER A 29 -14.13 -6.33 1.28
N LYS A 30 -13.75 -7.14 2.26
CA LYS A 30 -13.56 -6.68 3.64
C LYS A 30 -12.53 -5.55 3.73
N TRP A 31 -11.50 -5.58 2.88
CA TRP A 31 -10.31 -4.74 3.00
C TRP A 31 -10.22 -3.62 1.97
N ALA A 32 -10.94 -3.73 0.85
CA ALA A 32 -10.83 -2.74 -0.22
C ALA A 32 -12.10 -2.65 -1.06
N SER A 33 -12.37 -1.47 -1.63
CA SER A 33 -13.40 -1.24 -2.64
C SER A 33 -12.94 -0.22 -3.68
N GLY A 34 -13.40 -0.39 -4.93
CA GLY A 34 -13.04 0.48 -6.05
C GLY A 34 -13.50 -0.09 -7.39
N GLN A 35 -12.95 0.43 -8.46
CA GLN A 35 -13.26 0.03 -9.84
C GLN A 35 -12.11 -0.75 -10.47
N LEU A 36 -12.47 -1.81 -11.18
CA LEU A 36 -11.54 -2.60 -12.00
C LEU A 36 -11.86 -2.41 -13.48
N GLU A 37 -10.82 -2.15 -14.28
CA GLU A 37 -10.85 -2.23 -15.73
C GLU A 37 -9.85 -3.28 -16.18
N ARG A 38 -10.32 -4.37 -16.86
CA ARG A 38 -9.45 -5.48 -17.31
C ARG A 38 -8.56 -6.04 -16.18
N ARG A 39 -9.09 -6.19 -14.96
CA ARG A 39 -8.41 -6.62 -13.72
C ARG A 39 -7.41 -5.62 -13.15
N THR A 40 -7.28 -4.43 -13.72
CA THR A 40 -6.42 -3.35 -13.19
C THR A 40 -7.27 -2.41 -12.34
N LYS A 41 -6.75 -1.97 -11.21
CA LYS A 41 -7.38 -0.94 -10.38
C LYS A 41 -7.36 0.39 -11.10
N VAL A 42 -8.53 1.07 -11.15
CA VAL A 42 -8.67 2.39 -11.77
C VAL A 42 -9.45 3.33 -10.86
N GLY A 43 -9.19 4.64 -11.00
CA GLY A 43 -9.82 5.67 -10.18
C GLY A 43 -9.55 5.50 -8.68
N VAL A 44 -10.46 6.05 -7.89
CA VAL A 44 -10.30 6.09 -6.43
C VAL A 44 -10.67 4.75 -5.80
N TRP A 45 -9.73 4.25 -5.00
CA TRP A 45 -9.90 3.06 -4.17
C TRP A 45 -9.90 3.44 -2.70
N GLU A 46 -10.76 2.79 -1.95
CA GLU A 46 -10.84 2.86 -0.50
C GLU A 46 -10.29 1.59 0.12
N TYR A 47 -9.41 1.75 1.09
CA TYR A 47 -8.78 0.65 1.82
C TYR A 47 -9.14 0.74 3.29
N TYR A 48 -9.41 -0.41 3.90
CA TYR A 48 -9.95 -0.50 5.24
C TYR A 48 -9.04 -1.33 6.14
N GLY A 49 -9.03 -0.97 7.40
CA GLY A 49 -8.41 -1.71 8.49
C GLY A 49 -9.44 -2.09 9.57
N ILE A 50 -8.96 -2.75 10.60
CA ILE A 50 -9.76 -3.10 11.78
C ILE A 50 -9.09 -2.46 13.00
N THR A 51 -9.87 -1.73 13.78
CA THR A 51 -9.42 -1.16 15.07
C THR A 51 -9.26 -2.24 16.14
N ALA A 52 -8.65 -1.88 17.25
CA ALA A 52 -8.59 -2.75 18.44
C ALA A 52 -9.99 -3.14 18.95
N SER A 53 -11.01 -2.27 18.76
CA SER A 53 -12.43 -2.55 19.05
C SER A 53 -13.12 -3.42 18.00
N LYS A 54 -12.37 -3.96 17.01
CA LYS A 54 -12.85 -4.78 15.88
C LYS A 54 -13.77 -4.05 14.89
N GLU A 55 -13.76 -2.73 14.89
CA GLU A 55 -14.52 -1.93 13.94
C GLU A 55 -13.77 -1.76 12.61
N LYS A 56 -14.49 -1.86 11.50
CA LYS A 56 -13.96 -1.57 10.17
C LYS A 56 -13.83 -0.06 10.00
N VAL A 57 -12.63 0.40 9.67
CA VAL A 57 -12.34 1.84 9.47
C VAL A 57 -11.62 2.07 8.16
N LEU A 58 -11.88 3.22 7.54
CA LEU A 58 -11.12 3.69 6.38
C LEU A 58 -9.70 4.04 6.83
N VAL A 59 -8.69 3.42 6.21
CA VAL A 59 -7.28 3.69 6.52
C VAL A 59 -6.57 4.45 5.41
N GLN A 60 -7.01 4.26 4.15
CA GLN A 60 -6.39 4.94 3.01
C GLN A 60 -7.39 5.11 1.88
N ARG A 61 -7.28 6.23 1.16
CA ARG A 61 -7.93 6.47 -0.13
C ARG A 61 -6.88 6.87 -1.14
N TYR A 62 -6.81 6.14 -2.24
CA TYR A 62 -5.77 6.30 -3.26
C TYR A 62 -6.38 6.28 -4.66
N ASP A 63 -6.01 7.23 -5.51
CA ASP A 63 -6.41 7.24 -6.91
C ASP A 63 -5.35 6.53 -7.75
N HIS A 64 -5.70 5.33 -8.23
CA HIS A 64 -4.82 4.51 -9.07
C HIS A 64 -4.66 5.05 -10.49
N SER A 65 -5.59 5.86 -10.98
CA SER A 65 -5.47 6.49 -12.30
C SER A 65 -4.57 7.73 -12.26
N ALA A 66 -4.66 8.52 -11.19
CA ALA A 66 -3.85 9.71 -10.99
C ALA A 66 -2.55 9.42 -10.23
N ASN A 67 -2.36 8.20 -9.73
CA ASN A 67 -1.24 7.79 -8.87
C ASN A 67 -1.07 8.71 -7.65
N THR A 68 -2.19 9.02 -6.95
CA THR A 68 -2.22 10.05 -5.91
C THR A 68 -2.88 9.57 -4.64
N LEU A 69 -2.23 9.82 -3.51
CA LEU A 69 -2.80 9.64 -2.17
C LEU A 69 -3.80 10.76 -1.89
N ILE A 70 -5.07 10.40 -1.64
CA ILE A 70 -6.14 11.35 -1.30
C ILE A 70 -6.31 11.46 0.20
N PHE A 71 -6.20 10.34 0.92
CA PHE A 71 -6.39 10.26 2.35
C PHE A 71 -5.57 9.14 2.96
N PHE A 72 -5.06 9.35 4.15
CA PHE A 72 -4.56 8.27 5.03
C PHE A 72 -4.97 8.57 6.47
N ARG A 73 -5.17 7.51 7.24
CA ARG A 73 -5.40 7.61 8.68
C ARG A 73 -4.05 7.81 9.36
N PRO A 74 -3.87 8.88 10.15
CA PRO A 74 -2.63 9.09 10.90
C PRO A 74 -2.31 7.90 11.82
N VAL A 75 -1.02 7.58 11.92
CA VAL A 75 -0.47 6.57 12.83
C VAL A 75 0.27 7.25 13.98
N SER A 76 0.44 6.53 15.09
CA SER A 76 1.14 7.07 16.26
C SER A 76 2.65 7.08 16.11
N GLU A 77 3.21 6.10 15.39
CA GLU A 77 4.66 6.03 15.13
C GLU A 77 5.01 6.87 13.92
N THR A 78 5.80 7.92 14.12
CA THR A 78 6.24 8.84 13.06
C THR A 78 7.74 9.03 13.01
N ALA A 79 8.52 8.39 13.92
CA ALA A 79 9.96 8.52 13.97
C ALA A 79 10.64 7.38 13.21
N TYR A 80 11.35 7.74 12.14
CA TYR A 80 12.07 6.83 11.26
C TYR A 80 13.56 7.21 11.17
N ASN A 81 14.43 6.24 10.89
CA ASN A 81 15.76 6.55 10.40
C ASN A 81 15.60 7.17 9.03
N THR A 82 15.95 8.46 8.92
CA THR A 82 15.77 9.27 7.72
C THR A 82 17.14 9.69 7.21
N GLU A 83 17.38 9.58 5.91
CA GLU A 83 18.58 10.09 5.31
C GLU A 83 18.49 11.64 5.26
N VAL A 84 19.39 12.31 5.97
CA VAL A 84 19.44 13.80 6.06
C VAL A 84 20.44 14.41 5.07
N SER A 85 21.44 13.62 4.69
CA SER A 85 22.39 13.90 3.60
C SER A 85 22.99 12.57 3.16
N ALA A 86 23.61 12.51 1.98
CA ALA A 86 24.13 11.28 1.40
C ALA A 86 24.91 10.42 2.42
N GLY A 87 24.36 9.27 2.78
CA GLY A 87 24.92 8.31 3.72
C GLY A 87 24.81 8.69 5.21
N GLN A 88 24.20 9.82 5.55
CA GLN A 88 23.97 10.22 6.95
C GLN A 88 22.52 9.98 7.36
N TRP A 89 22.33 9.07 8.29
CA TRP A 89 21.02 8.64 8.77
C TRP A 89 20.79 9.07 10.22
N ASN A 90 19.65 9.70 10.49
CA ASN A 90 19.25 10.09 11.84
C ASN A 90 17.80 9.68 12.11
N ARG A 91 17.53 9.15 13.32
CA ARG A 91 16.16 8.86 13.75
C ARG A 91 15.47 10.18 14.11
N ARG A 92 14.37 10.48 13.39
CA ARG A 92 13.61 11.71 13.56
C ARG A 92 12.15 11.53 13.18
N PRO A 93 11.23 12.37 13.72
CA PRO A 93 9.85 12.40 13.25
C PRO A 93 9.77 12.82 11.79
N VAL A 94 8.80 12.27 11.09
CA VAL A 94 8.38 12.66 9.73
C VAL A 94 6.93 13.13 9.78
N ASP A 95 6.53 14.04 8.88
CA ASP A 95 5.18 14.58 8.85
C ASP A 95 4.18 13.58 8.26
N ARG A 96 4.65 12.73 7.36
CA ARG A 96 3.91 11.57 6.87
C ARG A 96 4.84 10.35 6.83
N PRO A 97 4.47 9.24 7.48
CA PRO A 97 5.23 7.99 7.39
C PRO A 97 5.18 7.41 5.98
N PRO A 98 6.10 6.49 5.64
CA PRO A 98 5.95 5.70 4.42
C PRO A 98 4.70 4.84 4.53
N LEU A 99 3.92 4.76 3.44
CA LEU A 99 2.66 4.03 3.42
C LEU A 99 2.66 3.01 2.28
N PHE A 100 2.30 1.77 2.57
CA PHE A 100 2.03 0.80 1.51
C PHE A 100 0.66 1.09 0.87
N ILE A 101 0.57 1.07 -0.47
CA ILE A 101 -0.71 1.29 -1.15
C ILE A 101 -1.65 0.12 -0.85
N GLY A 102 -2.74 0.42 -0.19
CA GLY A 102 -3.67 -0.59 0.34
C GLY A 102 -3.59 -0.78 1.85
N GLY A 103 -2.64 -0.09 2.51
CA GLY A 103 -2.46 -0.13 3.96
C GLY A 103 -1.93 -1.47 4.48
N ASP A 104 -1.96 -1.61 5.81
CA ASP A 104 -1.41 -2.78 6.51
C ASP A 104 -2.06 -4.11 6.10
N ALA A 105 -3.34 -4.09 5.73
CA ALA A 105 -4.05 -5.30 5.30
C ALA A 105 -3.51 -5.84 3.97
N ALA A 106 -3.15 -4.95 3.03
CA ALA A 106 -2.53 -5.32 1.77
C ALA A 106 -1.09 -5.79 1.98
N LEU A 107 -0.33 -5.11 2.84
CA LEU A 107 1.03 -5.51 3.22
C LEU A 107 1.03 -6.89 3.91
N ALA A 108 0.06 -7.14 4.80
CA ALA A 108 -0.08 -8.42 5.51
C ALA A 108 -0.30 -9.60 4.55
N ALA A 109 -0.92 -9.39 3.38
CA ALA A 109 -1.11 -10.45 2.40
C ALA A 109 0.22 -11.05 1.88
N TYR A 110 1.30 -10.27 1.90
CA TYR A 110 2.66 -10.77 1.57
C TYR A 110 3.28 -11.48 2.77
N THR A 111 3.15 -10.95 3.97
CA THR A 111 3.74 -11.56 5.17
C THR A 111 3.10 -12.89 5.56
N THR A 112 1.85 -13.15 5.14
CA THR A 112 1.19 -14.45 5.32
C THR A 112 1.71 -15.56 4.40
N GLN A 113 2.55 -15.23 3.41
CA GLN A 113 3.19 -16.20 2.49
C GLN A 113 4.45 -16.85 3.08
N LEU A 114 4.73 -16.62 4.36
CA LEU A 114 5.84 -17.25 5.07
C LEU A 114 5.73 -18.77 5.02
N GLN A 115 6.81 -19.42 4.62
CA GLN A 115 6.99 -20.86 4.73
C GLN A 115 7.82 -21.15 5.98
N TYR A 116 7.32 -22.02 6.84
CA TYR A 116 8.05 -22.37 8.05
C TYR A 116 9.18 -23.34 7.71
N PRO A 117 10.46 -22.99 7.97
CA PRO A 117 11.58 -23.89 7.66
C PRO A 117 11.53 -25.17 8.50
N SER A 118 11.80 -26.33 7.88
CA SER A 118 11.78 -27.65 8.57
C SER A 118 12.75 -27.67 9.75
N GLN A 119 13.94 -27.12 9.58
CA GLN A 119 14.93 -27.02 10.65
C GLN A 119 14.42 -26.21 11.87
N ALA A 120 13.64 -25.14 11.63
CA ALA A 120 13.05 -24.38 12.70
C ALA A 120 11.92 -25.15 13.38
N GLN A 121 11.12 -25.90 12.61
CA GLN A 121 10.07 -26.78 13.17
C GLN A 121 10.65 -27.87 14.06
N GLU A 122 11.67 -28.60 13.59
CA GLU A 122 12.34 -29.68 14.33
C GLU A 122 12.97 -29.19 15.64
N ARG A 123 13.47 -27.94 15.65
CA ARG A 123 14.14 -27.33 16.81
C ARG A 123 13.22 -26.46 17.64
N ASN A 124 11.91 -26.39 17.33
CA ASN A 124 10.93 -25.53 17.99
C ASN A 124 11.35 -24.03 18.04
N ILE A 125 12.07 -23.55 17.02
CA ILE A 125 12.50 -22.15 16.94
C ILE A 125 11.31 -21.29 16.54
N GLN A 126 10.85 -20.41 17.43
CA GLN A 126 9.76 -19.48 17.23
C GLN A 126 10.21 -18.06 17.59
N GLY A 127 9.54 -17.06 17.06
CA GLY A 127 9.87 -15.67 17.38
C GLY A 127 9.58 -14.71 16.23
N GLN A 128 10.21 -13.55 16.31
CA GLN A 128 10.06 -12.47 15.33
C GLN A 128 11.39 -12.18 14.66
N VAL A 129 11.42 -12.31 13.35
CA VAL A 129 12.50 -11.78 12.51
C VAL A 129 12.15 -10.35 12.13
N MET A 130 13.10 -9.44 12.25
CA MET A 130 12.97 -8.07 11.81
C MET A 130 13.82 -7.82 10.57
N ILE A 131 13.20 -7.38 9.49
CA ILE A 131 13.86 -7.02 8.23
C ILE A 131 13.82 -5.51 8.08
N GLY A 132 15.00 -4.90 7.90
CA GLY A 132 15.11 -3.49 7.52
C GLY A 132 15.30 -3.36 6.02
N PHE A 133 14.69 -2.34 5.43
CA PHE A 133 14.93 -1.92 4.06
C PHE A 133 14.68 -0.42 3.89
N ILE A 134 15.29 0.17 2.89
CA ILE A 134 15.14 1.59 2.58
C ILE A 134 13.95 1.74 1.63
N ILE A 135 13.07 2.70 1.91
CA ILE A 135 12.06 3.23 0.98
C ILE A 135 12.57 4.62 0.56
N ASP A 136 12.90 4.77 -0.72
CA ASP A 136 13.43 6.03 -1.25
C ASP A 136 12.34 7.10 -1.49
N ALA A 137 12.74 8.26 -1.99
CA ALA A 137 11.83 9.37 -2.27
C ALA A 137 10.83 9.08 -3.40
N GLU A 138 11.05 8.07 -4.21
CA GLU A 138 10.18 7.58 -5.29
C GLU A 138 9.31 6.39 -4.86
N GLY A 139 9.43 5.93 -3.60
CA GLY A 139 8.70 4.76 -3.08
C GLY A 139 9.27 3.41 -3.52
N LYS A 140 10.53 3.36 -4.00
CA LYS A 140 11.21 2.11 -4.33
C LYS A 140 11.92 1.56 -3.11
N THR A 141 11.99 0.23 -3.02
CA THR A 141 12.65 -0.45 -1.91
C THR A 141 14.02 -0.96 -2.28
N SER A 142 14.97 -0.87 -1.35
CA SER A 142 16.34 -1.35 -1.52
C SER A 142 16.99 -1.73 -0.18
N GLY A 143 18.20 -2.32 -0.22
CA GLY A 143 19.01 -2.54 0.98
C GLY A 143 18.40 -3.51 2.00
N HIS A 144 17.58 -4.48 1.57
CA HIS A 144 16.94 -5.45 2.47
C HIS A 144 17.97 -6.22 3.27
N ARG A 145 17.87 -6.19 4.61
CA ARG A 145 18.76 -6.88 5.54
C ARG A 145 18.03 -7.35 6.79
N VAL A 146 18.58 -8.35 7.43
CA VAL A 146 18.09 -8.84 8.73
C VAL A 146 18.59 -7.90 9.83
N LEU A 147 17.69 -7.31 10.60
CA LEU A 147 17.99 -6.49 11.77
C LEU A 147 17.95 -7.32 13.06
N ARG A 148 17.02 -8.26 13.15
CA ARG A 148 16.91 -9.20 14.28
C ARG A 148 16.67 -10.61 13.75
N SER A 149 17.55 -11.51 14.13
CA SER A 149 17.59 -12.93 13.74
C SER A 149 16.98 -13.82 14.81
N ILE A 150 16.39 -14.94 14.38
CA ILE A 150 16.04 -16.06 15.25
C ILE A 150 16.66 -17.38 14.79
N GLY A 151 17.33 -17.41 13.63
CA GLY A 151 17.99 -18.59 13.07
C GLY A 151 17.05 -19.64 12.51
N GLY A 152 17.56 -20.88 12.39
CA GLY A 152 16.77 -22.04 11.91
C GLY A 152 16.25 -21.93 10.48
N GLY A 153 16.84 -21.05 9.63
CA GLY A 153 16.34 -20.74 8.28
C GLY A 153 15.25 -19.68 8.22
N CYS A 154 14.71 -19.22 9.37
CA CYS A 154 13.65 -18.22 9.43
C CYS A 154 14.10 -16.86 8.85
N ASP A 155 15.36 -16.49 9.05
CA ASP A 155 15.90 -15.22 8.57
C ASP A 155 15.95 -15.14 7.05
N GLN A 156 16.37 -16.25 6.39
CA GLN A 156 16.40 -16.36 4.94
C GLN A 156 15.00 -16.32 4.36
N GLU A 157 14.05 -17.01 4.99
CA GLU A 157 12.65 -17.00 4.57
C GLU A 157 12.00 -15.62 4.76
N ALA A 158 12.24 -14.96 5.89
CA ALA A 158 11.77 -13.59 6.13
C ALA A 158 12.32 -12.61 5.09
N LEU A 159 13.62 -12.72 4.76
CA LEU A 159 14.26 -11.90 3.74
C LEU A 159 13.69 -12.18 2.34
N ARG A 160 13.43 -13.46 2.01
CA ARG A 160 12.78 -13.86 0.76
C ARG A 160 11.40 -13.19 0.64
N VAL A 161 10.56 -13.30 1.66
CA VAL A 161 9.23 -12.70 1.67
C VAL A 161 9.30 -11.18 1.57
N ALA A 162 10.15 -10.52 2.34
CA ALA A 162 10.32 -9.07 2.28
C ALA A 162 10.65 -8.58 0.86
N LYS A 163 11.48 -9.32 0.12
CA LYS A 163 11.86 -9.01 -1.27
C LYS A 163 10.74 -9.27 -2.30
N THR A 164 9.67 -10.01 -1.94
CA THR A 164 8.50 -10.21 -2.83
C THR A 164 7.49 -9.08 -2.74
N ILE A 165 7.60 -8.22 -1.74
CA ILE A 165 6.72 -7.06 -1.58
C ILE A 165 7.00 -6.08 -2.73
N PRO A 166 5.98 -5.68 -3.52
CA PRO A 166 6.19 -4.79 -4.65
C PRO A 166 6.53 -3.36 -4.22
N ASN A 167 7.10 -2.58 -5.14
CA ASN A 167 7.37 -1.16 -4.93
C ASN A 167 6.08 -0.31 -5.03
N GLU A 168 5.08 -0.67 -4.23
CA GLU A 168 3.80 0.05 -4.11
C GLU A 168 3.80 0.89 -2.83
N TRP A 169 4.87 1.66 -2.62
CA TRP A 169 5.04 2.52 -1.46
C TRP A 169 4.84 3.98 -1.82
N ILE A 170 4.18 4.70 -0.92
CA ILE A 170 4.11 6.15 -0.90
C ILE A 170 5.23 6.61 0.02
N PRO A 171 6.20 7.44 -0.43
CA PRO A 171 7.35 7.80 0.37
C PRO A 171 6.98 8.60 1.63
N ALA A 172 7.87 8.60 2.62
CA ALA A 172 7.76 9.48 3.77
C ALA A 172 7.88 10.94 3.36
N LEU A 173 7.26 11.86 4.12
CA LEU A 173 7.42 13.29 3.93
C LEU A 173 8.03 13.95 5.16
N LEU A 174 8.94 14.87 4.90
CA LEU A 174 9.42 15.87 5.86
C LEU A 174 9.07 17.26 5.32
N GLY A 175 8.11 17.93 5.97
CA GLY A 175 7.41 19.05 5.36
C GLY A 175 6.65 18.59 4.11
N THR A 176 7.00 19.16 2.97
CA THR A 176 6.45 18.79 1.65
C THR A 176 7.39 17.94 0.81
N GLN A 177 8.59 17.62 1.33
CA GLN A 177 9.61 16.91 0.58
C GLN A 177 9.57 15.42 0.86
N PRO A 178 9.53 14.57 -0.17
CA PRO A 178 9.75 13.14 -0.02
C PRO A 178 11.18 12.88 0.45
N VAL A 179 11.33 11.99 1.44
CA VAL A 179 12.63 11.64 2.03
C VAL A 179 12.80 10.14 2.12
N PRO A 180 14.02 9.62 1.88
CA PRO A 180 14.34 8.23 2.12
C PRO A 180 14.25 7.89 3.61
N VAL A 181 13.66 6.73 3.91
CA VAL A 181 13.57 6.22 5.29
C VAL A 181 13.89 4.73 5.33
N GLU A 182 14.44 4.30 6.46
CA GLU A 182 14.53 2.87 6.77
C GLU A 182 13.21 2.40 7.39
N TYR A 183 12.60 1.40 6.75
CA TYR A 183 11.39 0.74 7.22
C TYR A 183 11.74 -0.60 7.88
N GLU A 184 11.10 -0.88 9.02
CA GLU A 184 11.30 -2.10 9.78
C GLU A 184 10.07 -3.00 9.67
N LEU A 185 10.21 -4.13 8.98
CA LEU A 185 9.15 -5.12 8.81
C LEU A 185 9.37 -6.29 9.78
N THR A 186 8.39 -6.52 10.64
CA THR A 186 8.40 -7.67 11.56
C THR A 186 7.62 -8.84 10.99
N LEU A 187 8.27 -10.01 10.88
CA LEU A 187 7.66 -11.27 10.45
C LEU A 187 7.68 -12.26 11.62
N THR A 188 6.51 -12.82 11.93
CA THR A 188 6.34 -13.68 13.10
C THR A 188 6.25 -15.15 12.71
N PHE A 189 7.13 -15.96 13.26
CA PHE A 189 7.12 -17.41 13.16
C PHE A 189 6.52 -18.03 14.43
N ARG A 190 5.39 -18.71 14.27
CA ARG A 190 4.72 -19.46 15.36
C ARG A 190 4.34 -20.84 14.88
N LEU A 191 4.62 -21.84 15.70
CA LEU A 191 4.10 -23.18 15.48
C LEU A 191 2.62 -23.20 15.88
N ALA A 192 1.80 -23.93 15.12
CA ALA A 192 0.44 -24.22 15.55
C ALA A 192 0.53 -24.98 16.90
N GLN A 193 -0.22 -24.53 17.88
CA GLN A 193 -0.40 -25.31 19.09
C GLN A 193 -1.26 -26.53 18.76
N PRO A 194 -0.92 -27.71 19.28
CA PRO A 194 -1.72 -28.93 19.06
C PRO A 194 -3.14 -28.81 19.62
#